data_2196a592a5df4c82475baa0ec22c6388
#
_entry.id   2196a592a5df4c82475baa0ec22c6388
#
_cell.length_a   1.000
_cell.length_b   1.000
_cell.length_c   1.000
_cell.angle_alpha   90.00
_cell.angle_beta   90.00
_cell.angle_gamma   90.00
#
_symmetry.space_group_name_H-M   'P 1'
#
loop_
_entity.id
_entity.type
_entity.pdbx_description
1 polymer ?
#
loop_
_entity_poly.entity_id
_entity_poly.type
_entity_poly.pdbx_seq_one_letter_code
_entity_poly.pdbx_strand_id
1 'polypeptide(L)'
;MKKIIAFSFAVLCYTTTHAQAALLALIFGDKIASEKFHLSVDAGLNIASMPGLDQQKATHGLYFGLGTYIKINDKWALTPEFKPLSPRGARKVLPMTDYSGTLTDVTYDFALKYIDVPLLVQYRITPKLFVSTGPQINFLTAARQVANGKLASSATVDIQEVTTYRFNKVNFAVPVEVGYRLTDARKGKGLDVKLRYNFGLNNMLKDYAYGNSKGSTFQIFLSFPFIAPPEK
;
A
#
# COMPACT_ATOMS: atom_id res chain seq x y z
N MET A 1 -20.91 21.32 3.92
CA MET A 1 -19.93 20.82 4.89
C MET A 1 -18.86 19.90 4.26
N LYS A 2 -19.20 18.83 3.52
CA LYS A 2 -18.20 17.89 2.92
C LYS A 2 -17.19 18.57 1.96
N LYS A 3 -17.62 19.56 1.16
CA LYS A 3 -16.73 20.30 0.24
C LYS A 3 -15.74 21.23 0.97
N ILE A 4 -16.12 21.77 2.11
CA ILE A 4 -15.25 22.64 2.93
C ILE A 4 -14.17 21.81 3.62
N ILE A 5 -14.50 20.61 4.11
CA ILE A 5 -13.55 19.69 4.74
C ILE A 5 -12.50 19.20 3.71
N ALA A 6 -12.94 18.87 2.49
CA ALA A 6 -12.01 18.48 1.42
C ALA A 6 -11.09 19.63 0.99
N PHE A 7 -11.62 20.86 0.93
CA PHE A 7 -10.83 22.06 0.62
C PHE A 7 -9.84 22.40 1.73
N SER A 8 -10.27 22.32 3.02
CA SER A 8 -9.38 22.52 4.18
C SER A 8 -8.27 21.47 4.24
N PHE A 9 -8.58 20.21 3.93
CA PHE A 9 -7.59 19.15 3.88
C PHE A 9 -6.57 19.36 2.73
N ALA A 10 -7.03 19.79 1.55
CA ALA A 10 -6.18 20.12 0.43
C ALA A 10 -5.26 21.34 0.73
N VAL A 11 -5.76 22.36 1.42
CA VAL A 11 -4.98 23.53 1.86
C VAL A 11 -3.97 23.15 2.93
N LEU A 12 -4.33 22.29 3.89
CA LEU A 12 -3.38 21.77 4.90
C LEU A 12 -2.24 20.97 4.26
N CYS A 13 -2.54 20.12 3.26
CA CYS A 13 -1.51 19.41 2.52
C CYS A 13 -0.59 20.36 1.73
N TYR A 14 -1.09 21.51 1.29
CA TYR A 14 -0.32 22.46 0.47
C TYR A 14 0.70 23.27 1.28
N THR A 15 0.43 23.55 2.55
CA THR A 15 1.31 24.37 3.42
C THR A 15 2.37 23.55 4.13
N THR A 16 2.20 22.22 4.27
CA THR A 16 3.11 21.36 5.06
C THR A 16 4.32 20.82 4.26
N THR A 17 4.33 20.90 2.93
CA THR A 17 5.38 20.32 2.10
C THR A 17 6.77 20.92 2.34
N HIS A 18 6.86 22.23 2.59
CA HIS A 18 8.13 22.88 2.90
C HIS A 18 8.63 22.57 4.32
N ALA A 19 7.72 22.47 5.30
CA ALA A 19 8.06 22.16 6.68
C ALA A 19 8.55 20.71 6.83
N GLN A 20 7.98 19.77 6.07
CA GLN A 20 8.38 18.36 6.11
C GLN A 20 9.75 18.13 5.45
N ALA A 21 10.02 18.77 4.32
CA ALA A 21 11.35 18.73 3.69
C ALA A 21 12.42 19.34 4.59
N ALA A 22 12.12 20.49 5.23
CA ALA A 22 13.01 21.14 6.19
C ALA A 22 13.22 20.27 7.44
N LEU A 23 12.19 19.60 7.94
CA LEU A 23 12.28 18.69 9.09
C LEU A 23 13.14 17.46 8.76
N LEU A 24 12.97 16.86 7.59
CA LEU A 24 13.78 15.74 7.14
C LEU A 24 15.23 16.17 6.89
N ALA A 25 15.45 17.32 6.27
CA ALA A 25 16.78 17.91 6.10
C ALA A 25 17.44 18.22 7.46
N LEU A 26 16.67 18.70 8.44
CA LEU A 26 17.17 18.95 9.80
C LEU A 26 17.59 17.67 10.52
N ILE A 27 16.81 16.58 10.37
CA ILE A 27 17.05 15.30 11.05
C ILE A 27 18.20 14.51 10.36
N PHE A 28 18.27 14.53 9.04
CA PHE A 28 19.13 13.67 8.25
C PHE A 28 20.19 14.41 7.42
N GLY A 29 20.17 15.75 7.42
CA GLY A 29 21.07 16.62 6.67
C GLY A 29 20.69 16.83 5.20
N ASP A 30 21.29 17.84 4.57
CA ASP A 30 20.97 18.28 3.20
C ASP A 30 21.23 17.21 2.11
N LYS A 31 22.07 16.23 2.42
CA LYS A 31 22.43 15.15 1.47
C LYS A 31 21.27 14.25 1.10
N ILE A 32 20.21 14.15 1.92
CA ILE A 32 19.06 13.28 1.68
C ILE A 32 17.93 13.95 0.88
N ALA A 33 18.08 15.22 0.53
CA ALA A 33 17.12 16.01 -0.24
C ALA A 33 17.69 16.48 -1.58
N SER A 34 18.62 15.72 -2.17
CA SER A 34 19.26 16.06 -3.44
C SER A 34 18.59 15.40 -4.63
N GLU A 35 18.90 15.84 -5.86
CA GLU A 35 18.44 15.17 -7.08
C GLU A 35 18.96 13.73 -7.21
N LYS A 36 20.09 13.42 -6.60
CA LYS A 36 20.71 12.08 -6.65
C LYS A 36 20.14 11.13 -5.59
N PHE A 37 19.78 11.68 -4.46
CA PHE A 37 19.23 10.94 -3.33
C PHE A 37 18.16 11.76 -2.62
N HIS A 38 16.94 11.24 -2.57
CA HIS A 38 15.86 11.89 -1.84
C HIS A 38 14.85 10.87 -1.31
N LEU A 39 14.09 11.30 -0.31
CA LEU A 39 12.98 10.56 0.26
C LEU A 39 11.65 11.00 -0.37
N SER A 40 10.67 10.12 -0.31
CA SER A 40 9.28 10.43 -0.64
C SER A 40 8.32 9.90 0.41
N VAL A 41 7.16 10.54 0.52
CA VAL A 41 6.00 10.01 1.22
C VAL A 41 4.97 9.60 0.17
N ASP A 42 4.46 8.39 0.32
CA ASP A 42 3.47 7.82 -0.58
C ASP A 42 2.16 7.58 0.17
N ALA A 43 1.04 8.02 -0.42
CA ALA A 43 -0.29 7.81 0.14
C ALA A 43 -1.32 7.58 -0.97
N GLY A 44 -2.25 6.66 -0.75
CA GLY A 44 -3.26 6.33 -1.74
C GLY A 44 -4.20 5.21 -1.33
N LEU A 45 -4.72 4.53 -2.34
CA LEU A 45 -5.65 3.41 -2.20
C LEU A 45 -4.99 2.11 -2.61
N ASN A 46 -5.30 1.06 -1.86
CA ASN A 46 -4.93 -0.31 -2.12
C ASN A 46 -6.19 -1.14 -2.34
N ILE A 47 -6.28 -1.82 -3.47
CA ILE A 47 -7.34 -2.77 -3.82
C ILE A 47 -6.68 -4.13 -3.82
N ALA A 48 -7.08 -5.00 -2.89
CA ALA A 48 -6.48 -6.32 -2.70
C ALA A 48 -7.48 -7.42 -3.03
N SER A 49 -6.98 -8.51 -3.58
CA SER A 49 -7.73 -9.72 -3.84
C SER A 49 -6.89 -10.96 -3.49
N MET A 50 -7.58 -12.06 -3.27
CA MET A 50 -6.98 -13.37 -2.97
C MET A 50 -7.42 -14.38 -4.03
N PRO A 51 -6.92 -14.26 -5.29
CA PRO A 51 -7.29 -15.17 -6.37
C PRO A 51 -6.96 -16.60 -5.98
N GLY A 52 -7.82 -17.54 -6.38
CA GLY A 52 -7.74 -18.96 -5.99
C GLY A 52 -8.55 -19.33 -4.76
N LEU A 53 -9.21 -18.36 -4.10
CA LEU A 53 -10.28 -18.63 -3.15
C LEU A 53 -11.65 -18.55 -3.84
N ASP A 54 -12.54 -19.47 -3.50
CA ASP A 54 -13.89 -19.49 -4.07
C ASP A 54 -14.71 -18.28 -3.61
N GLN A 55 -15.55 -17.77 -4.53
CA GLN A 55 -16.53 -16.69 -4.31
C GLN A 55 -15.95 -15.35 -3.82
N GLN A 56 -14.63 -15.22 -3.69
CA GLN A 56 -13.99 -14.05 -3.13
C GLN A 56 -14.25 -12.76 -3.93
N LYS A 57 -14.39 -11.64 -3.19
CA LYS A 57 -14.43 -10.28 -3.76
C LYS A 57 -13.26 -9.46 -3.22
N ALA A 58 -12.77 -8.54 -4.05
CA ALA A 58 -11.70 -7.63 -3.64
C ALA A 58 -12.10 -6.78 -2.42
N THR A 59 -11.10 -6.48 -1.60
CA THR A 59 -11.20 -5.51 -0.52
C THR A 59 -10.38 -4.26 -0.89
N HIS A 60 -10.64 -3.15 -0.20
CA HIS A 60 -9.92 -1.89 -0.41
C HIS A 60 -9.55 -1.26 0.93
N GLY A 61 -8.52 -0.45 0.92
CA GLY A 61 -8.06 0.26 2.11
C GLY A 61 -7.09 1.39 1.76
N LEU A 62 -6.72 2.15 2.78
CA LEU A 62 -5.71 3.19 2.65
C LEU A 62 -4.32 2.56 2.60
N TYR A 63 -3.47 3.13 1.77
CA TYR A 63 -2.08 2.75 1.57
C TYR A 63 -1.19 3.92 1.96
N PHE A 64 -0.15 3.64 2.72
CA PHE A 64 0.81 4.64 3.15
C PHE A 64 2.22 4.04 3.22
N GLY A 65 3.21 4.87 2.88
CA GLY A 65 4.60 4.48 3.02
C GLY A 65 5.61 5.55 2.73
N LEU A 66 6.86 5.15 2.87
CA LEU A 66 8.04 5.94 2.59
C LEU A 66 8.79 5.32 1.43
N GLY A 67 9.27 6.15 0.52
CA GLY A 67 10.14 5.77 -0.57
C GLY A 67 11.49 6.48 -0.48
N THR A 68 12.49 5.83 -1.05
CA THR A 68 13.82 6.43 -1.25
C THR A 68 14.11 6.40 -2.75
N TYR A 69 14.69 7.45 -3.28
CA TYR A 69 15.16 7.51 -4.64
C TYR A 69 16.69 7.65 -4.66
N ILE A 70 17.36 6.72 -5.34
CA ILE A 70 18.82 6.69 -5.51
C ILE A 70 19.12 6.70 -7.00
N LYS A 71 19.58 7.83 -7.52
CA LYS A 71 19.93 7.98 -8.93
C LYS A 71 21.18 7.18 -9.25
N ILE A 72 21.09 6.24 -10.19
CA ILE A 72 22.24 5.51 -10.75
C ILE A 72 22.81 6.29 -11.94
N ASN A 73 21.93 6.69 -12.88
CA ASN A 73 22.27 7.55 -14.01
C ASN A 73 21.02 8.33 -14.47
N ASP A 74 21.05 8.96 -15.66
CA ASP A 74 19.92 9.78 -16.11
C ASP A 74 18.65 8.99 -16.43
N LYS A 75 18.75 7.69 -16.68
CA LYS A 75 17.62 6.82 -16.99
C LYS A 75 17.26 5.87 -15.87
N TRP A 76 18.22 5.46 -15.03
CA TRP A 76 18.04 4.41 -14.04
C TRP A 76 18.16 4.94 -12.61
N ALA A 77 17.31 4.47 -11.75
CA ALA A 77 17.35 4.69 -10.30
C ALA A 77 16.99 3.43 -9.53
N LEU A 78 17.46 3.33 -8.31
CA LEU A 78 17.02 2.35 -7.33
C LEU A 78 16.05 3.03 -6.38
N THR A 79 14.91 2.37 -6.10
CA THR A 79 13.87 2.92 -5.22
C THR A 79 13.47 1.89 -4.17
N PRO A 80 14.27 1.75 -3.09
CA PRO A 80 13.84 1.00 -1.92
C PRO A 80 12.72 1.74 -1.20
N GLU A 81 11.72 0.99 -0.73
CA GLU A 81 10.55 1.55 -0.07
C GLU A 81 10.23 0.79 1.22
N PHE A 82 9.53 1.47 2.14
CA PHE A 82 8.98 0.90 3.36
C PHE A 82 7.52 1.30 3.49
N LYS A 83 6.61 0.33 3.49
CA LYS A 83 5.16 0.53 3.46
C LYS A 83 4.53 -0.09 4.71
N PRO A 84 4.48 0.63 5.83
CA PRO A 84 3.93 0.12 7.11
C PRO A 84 2.42 -0.09 7.08
N LEU A 85 1.70 0.54 6.14
CA LEU A 85 0.26 0.42 5.98
C LEU A 85 -0.06 -0.12 4.58
N SER A 86 -0.23 -1.44 4.50
CA SER A 86 -0.62 -2.16 3.28
C SER A 86 -1.70 -3.18 3.61
N PRO A 87 -2.97 -2.76 3.80
CA PRO A 87 -4.06 -3.66 4.10
C PRO A 87 -4.36 -4.56 2.90
N ARG A 88 -4.62 -5.84 3.18
CA ARG A 88 -4.99 -6.86 2.19
C ARG A 88 -6.15 -7.69 2.69
N GLY A 89 -6.59 -8.64 1.88
CA GLY A 89 -7.63 -9.58 2.23
C GLY A 89 -8.58 -9.85 1.09
N ALA A 90 -9.72 -10.43 1.44
CA ALA A 90 -10.81 -10.71 0.52
C ALA A 90 -12.13 -10.70 1.27
N ARG A 91 -13.20 -10.32 0.58
CA ARG A 91 -14.56 -10.38 1.09
C ARG A 91 -15.30 -11.57 0.51
N LYS A 92 -16.35 -12.03 1.21
CA LYS A 92 -17.21 -13.16 0.80
C LYS A 92 -16.41 -14.44 0.55
N VAL A 93 -15.51 -14.75 1.48
CA VAL A 93 -14.69 -15.97 1.45
C VAL A 93 -15.42 -17.12 2.16
N LEU A 94 -15.01 -18.36 1.88
CA LEU A 94 -15.39 -19.49 2.71
C LEU A 94 -14.73 -19.36 4.11
N PRO A 95 -15.47 -19.67 5.19
CA PRO A 95 -14.98 -19.47 6.54
C PRO A 95 -13.89 -20.48 6.91
N MET A 96 -12.96 -20.05 7.74
CA MET A 96 -12.04 -20.93 8.49
C MET A 96 -12.72 -21.44 9.76
N THR A 97 -13.55 -20.60 10.37
CA THR A 97 -14.44 -20.93 11.49
C THR A 97 -15.84 -20.49 11.10
N ASP A 98 -16.78 -21.42 11.16
CA ASP A 98 -18.18 -21.18 10.75
C ASP A 98 -19.02 -20.71 11.95
N TYR A 99 -19.77 -19.62 11.75
CA TYR A 99 -20.69 -19.03 12.71
C TYR A 99 -22.15 -19.13 12.25
N SER A 100 -22.48 -19.94 11.23
CA SER A 100 -23.84 -20.10 10.70
C SER A 100 -24.82 -20.69 11.72
N GLY A 101 -24.35 -21.40 12.73
CA GLY A 101 -25.17 -21.86 13.86
C GLY A 101 -25.56 -20.76 14.87
N THR A 102 -24.90 -19.58 14.82
CA THR A 102 -25.14 -18.47 15.76
C THR A 102 -25.71 -17.25 15.05
N LEU A 103 -25.32 -17.05 13.78
CA LEU A 103 -25.71 -15.91 12.96
C LEU A 103 -26.52 -16.36 11.76
N THR A 104 -27.51 -15.53 11.37
CA THR A 104 -28.22 -15.65 10.09
C THR A 104 -27.66 -14.65 9.08
N ASP A 105 -27.81 -14.92 7.75
CA ASP A 105 -27.29 -14.09 6.66
C ASP A 105 -25.79 -13.83 6.78
N VAL A 106 -25.01 -14.80 7.25
CA VAL A 106 -23.61 -14.60 7.57
C VAL A 106 -22.75 -14.54 6.31
N THR A 107 -21.82 -13.59 6.29
CA THR A 107 -20.76 -13.45 5.29
C THR A 107 -19.41 -13.34 5.99
N TYR A 108 -18.37 -13.86 5.34
CA TYR A 108 -17.03 -13.92 5.93
C TYR A 108 -16.05 -13.13 5.08
N ASP A 109 -15.22 -12.33 5.77
CA ASP A 109 -14.18 -11.52 5.16
C ASP A 109 -12.83 -11.85 5.83
N PHE A 110 -11.74 -11.84 5.04
CA PHE A 110 -10.39 -11.86 5.59
C PHE A 110 -9.82 -10.43 5.58
N ALA A 111 -9.43 -9.96 6.76
CA ALA A 111 -8.76 -8.68 6.96
C ALA A 111 -7.31 -8.93 7.38
N LEU A 112 -6.37 -8.59 6.48
CA LEU A 112 -4.96 -8.82 6.65
C LEU A 112 -4.20 -7.49 6.70
N LYS A 113 -3.22 -7.38 7.59
CA LYS A 113 -2.33 -6.22 7.69
C LYS A 113 -0.91 -6.65 7.35
N TYR A 114 -0.29 -5.92 6.44
CA TYR A 114 1.07 -6.17 5.99
C TYR A 114 1.95 -4.93 6.12
N ILE A 115 3.23 -5.18 6.31
CA ILE A 115 4.33 -4.26 6.04
C ILE A 115 4.98 -4.75 4.77
N ASP A 116 5.07 -3.90 3.75
CA ASP A 116 5.72 -4.24 2.49
C ASP A 116 7.06 -3.51 2.37
N VAL A 117 8.06 -4.25 1.88
CA VAL A 117 9.42 -3.75 1.63
C VAL A 117 9.79 -4.06 0.19
N PRO A 118 9.39 -3.21 -0.77
CA PRO A 118 9.82 -3.34 -2.17
C PRO A 118 11.23 -2.76 -2.37
N LEU A 119 12.00 -3.41 -3.23
CA LEU A 119 13.26 -2.92 -3.75
C LEU A 119 13.14 -2.82 -5.27
N LEU A 120 12.81 -1.61 -5.77
CA LEU A 120 12.49 -1.43 -7.17
C LEU A 120 13.66 -0.81 -7.94
N VAL A 121 13.78 -1.24 -9.19
CA VAL A 121 14.58 -0.55 -10.20
C VAL A 121 13.62 0.26 -11.06
N GLN A 122 13.84 1.55 -11.12
CA GLN A 122 13.06 2.50 -11.91
C GLN A 122 13.79 2.83 -13.20
N TYR A 123 13.06 2.79 -14.33
CA TYR A 123 13.53 3.26 -15.62
C TYR A 123 12.72 4.47 -16.08
N ARG A 124 13.40 5.56 -16.39
CA ARG A 124 12.81 6.80 -16.90
C ARG A 124 12.68 6.73 -18.41
N ILE A 125 11.44 6.67 -18.91
CA ILE A 125 11.12 6.65 -20.34
C ILE A 125 11.21 8.06 -20.92
N THR A 126 10.60 9.03 -20.23
CA THR A 126 10.65 10.45 -20.55
C THR A 126 10.99 11.24 -19.28
N PRO A 127 11.22 12.57 -19.33
CA PRO A 127 11.39 13.37 -18.13
C PRO A 127 10.25 13.27 -17.12
N LYS A 128 9.04 12.87 -17.56
CA LYS A 128 7.85 12.77 -16.71
C LYS A 128 7.37 11.34 -16.49
N LEU A 129 7.59 10.44 -17.45
CA LEU A 129 7.07 9.07 -17.41
C LEU A 129 8.18 8.09 -16.99
N PHE A 130 7.88 7.22 -16.04
CA PHE A 130 8.78 6.17 -15.60
C PHE A 130 8.02 4.86 -15.29
N VAL A 131 8.75 3.78 -15.32
CA VAL A 131 8.27 2.45 -14.92
C VAL A 131 9.22 1.88 -13.87
N SER A 132 8.70 1.07 -12.97
CA SER A 132 9.51 0.44 -11.92
C SER A 132 9.09 -1.00 -11.71
N THR A 133 10.04 -1.88 -11.39
CA THR A 133 9.78 -3.25 -11.00
C THR A 133 10.93 -3.76 -10.14
N GLY A 134 10.70 -4.86 -9.42
CA GLY A 134 11.73 -5.48 -8.58
C GLY A 134 11.13 -6.47 -7.58
N PRO A 135 11.93 -7.06 -6.71
CA PRO A 135 11.44 -7.93 -5.65
C PRO A 135 10.76 -7.13 -4.54
N GLN A 136 9.78 -7.75 -3.91
CA GLN A 136 9.10 -7.22 -2.71
C GLN A 136 8.93 -8.34 -1.68
N ILE A 137 9.25 -8.02 -0.43
CA ILE A 137 8.98 -8.88 0.72
C ILE A 137 7.83 -8.26 1.51
N ASN A 138 6.86 -9.09 1.90
CA ASN A 138 5.68 -8.68 2.63
C ASN A 138 5.63 -9.41 3.97
N PHE A 139 5.57 -8.67 5.06
CA PHE A 139 5.51 -9.21 6.42
C PHE A 139 4.08 -9.09 6.95
N LEU A 140 3.43 -10.21 7.21
CA LEU A 140 2.11 -10.25 7.84
C LEU A 140 2.24 -9.86 9.32
N THR A 141 1.53 -8.79 9.71
CA THR A 141 1.49 -8.33 11.11
C THR A 141 0.23 -8.78 11.83
N ALA A 142 -0.89 -8.90 11.13
CA ALA A 142 -2.15 -9.40 11.67
C ALA A 142 -3.04 -9.98 10.57
N ALA A 143 -3.79 -11.04 10.93
CA ALA A 143 -4.87 -11.57 10.12
C ALA A 143 -6.08 -11.87 10.98
N ARG A 144 -7.26 -11.50 10.49
CA ARG A 144 -8.53 -11.76 11.15
C ARG A 144 -9.54 -12.28 10.13
N GLN A 145 -10.38 -13.22 10.55
CA GLN A 145 -11.64 -13.53 9.93
C GLN A 145 -12.70 -12.63 10.56
N VAL A 146 -13.53 -12.00 9.76
CA VAL A 146 -14.67 -11.18 10.19
C VAL A 146 -15.93 -11.86 9.68
N ALA A 147 -16.78 -12.32 10.60
CA ALA A 147 -18.10 -12.84 10.31
C ALA A 147 -19.13 -11.73 10.51
N ASN A 148 -19.76 -11.28 9.42
CA ASN A 148 -20.79 -10.25 9.43
C ASN A 148 -22.14 -10.94 9.27
N GLY A 149 -23.06 -10.77 10.23
CA GLY A 149 -24.36 -11.45 10.21
C GLY A 149 -25.36 -10.82 11.17
N LYS A 150 -26.51 -11.49 11.31
CA LYS A 150 -27.57 -11.05 12.21
C LYS A 150 -27.78 -12.07 13.33
N LEU A 151 -27.98 -11.60 14.55
CA LEU A 151 -28.49 -12.42 15.63
C LEU A 151 -29.99 -12.70 15.47
N ALA A 152 -30.53 -13.68 16.19
CA ALA A 152 -31.96 -13.99 16.26
C ALA A 152 -32.81 -12.76 16.63
N SER A 153 -32.22 -11.77 17.34
CA SER A 153 -32.86 -10.47 17.65
C SER A 153 -32.86 -9.46 16.50
N SER A 154 -32.43 -9.86 15.28
CA SER A 154 -32.26 -9.01 14.09
C SER A 154 -31.17 -7.94 14.23
N ALA A 155 -30.41 -7.92 15.32
CA ALA A 155 -29.27 -7.03 15.46
C ALA A 155 -28.12 -7.48 14.55
N THR A 156 -27.53 -6.55 13.78
CA THR A 156 -26.33 -6.81 12.98
C THR A 156 -25.11 -6.83 13.89
N VAL A 157 -24.27 -7.85 13.77
CA VAL A 157 -23.05 -8.01 14.55
C VAL A 157 -21.88 -8.44 13.67
N ASP A 158 -20.69 -8.03 14.07
CA ASP A 158 -19.43 -8.42 13.48
C ASP A 158 -18.62 -9.22 14.51
N ILE A 159 -18.37 -10.50 14.24
CA ILE A 159 -17.51 -11.34 15.07
C ILE A 159 -16.13 -11.34 14.42
N GLN A 160 -15.09 -10.96 15.17
CA GLN A 160 -13.71 -10.96 14.71
C GLN A 160 -12.92 -12.05 15.40
N GLU A 161 -12.33 -12.94 14.62
CA GLU A 161 -11.45 -13.98 15.10
C GLU A 161 -10.01 -13.77 14.60
N VAL A 162 -9.03 -13.88 15.49
CA VAL A 162 -7.60 -13.80 15.13
C VAL A 162 -7.18 -15.09 14.43
N THR A 163 -6.85 -15.00 13.16
CA THR A 163 -6.47 -16.13 12.31
C THR A 163 -5.02 -16.03 11.80
N THR A 164 -4.19 -15.19 12.42
CA THR A 164 -2.79 -14.94 11.97
C THR A 164 -1.97 -16.24 11.87
N TYR A 165 -2.25 -17.22 12.72
CA TYR A 165 -1.56 -18.53 12.72
C TYR A 165 -1.86 -19.39 11.48
N ARG A 166 -2.95 -19.09 10.74
CA ARG A 166 -3.37 -19.77 9.52
C ARG A 166 -2.65 -19.26 8.26
N PHE A 167 -1.99 -18.11 8.36
CA PHE A 167 -1.34 -17.44 7.25
C PHE A 167 0.19 -17.52 7.32
N ASN A 168 0.85 -17.51 6.18
CA ASN A 168 2.30 -17.40 6.08
C ASN A 168 2.73 -15.99 6.51
N LYS A 169 3.70 -15.91 7.43
CA LYS A 169 4.17 -14.63 7.97
C LYS A 169 4.95 -13.81 6.95
N VAL A 170 5.59 -14.48 6.00
CA VAL A 170 6.40 -13.84 4.96
C VAL A 170 5.88 -14.25 3.59
N ASN A 171 5.61 -13.26 2.77
CA ASN A 171 5.18 -13.45 1.39
C ASN A 171 6.07 -12.65 0.45
N PHE A 172 6.24 -13.15 -0.76
CA PHE A 172 7.02 -12.53 -1.82
C PHE A 172 6.10 -12.05 -2.93
N ALA A 173 6.47 -10.93 -3.55
CA ALA A 173 5.75 -10.38 -4.68
C ALA A 173 6.71 -9.71 -5.67
N VAL A 174 6.22 -9.48 -6.88
CA VAL A 174 6.85 -8.64 -7.89
C VAL A 174 5.89 -7.52 -8.23
N PRO A 175 6.17 -6.27 -7.77
CA PRO A 175 5.45 -5.09 -8.21
C PRO A 175 5.86 -4.69 -9.64
N VAL A 176 4.87 -4.24 -10.40
CA VAL A 176 5.05 -3.52 -11.66
C VAL A 176 4.35 -2.18 -11.51
N GLU A 177 5.09 -1.10 -11.71
CA GLU A 177 4.65 0.26 -11.47
C GLU A 177 4.84 1.13 -12.70
N VAL A 178 3.86 2.01 -12.93
CA VAL A 178 3.96 3.14 -13.86
C VAL A 178 3.74 4.40 -13.07
N GLY A 179 4.65 5.36 -13.22
CA GLY A 179 4.55 6.66 -12.54
C GLY A 179 4.64 7.81 -13.52
N TYR A 180 3.90 8.86 -13.22
CA TYR A 180 3.90 10.09 -13.98
C TYR A 180 4.15 11.30 -13.07
N ARG A 181 5.19 12.06 -13.38
CA ARG A 181 5.57 13.29 -12.68
C ARG A 181 4.67 14.43 -13.08
N LEU A 182 3.85 14.91 -12.16
CA LEU A 182 2.98 16.06 -12.35
C LEU A 182 3.75 17.37 -12.18
N THR A 183 4.55 17.47 -11.12
CA THR A 183 5.34 18.67 -10.82
C THR A 183 6.81 18.33 -10.59
N ASP A 184 7.69 19.26 -10.95
CA ASP A 184 9.14 19.03 -10.79
C ASP A 184 9.54 19.18 -9.30
N ALA A 185 10.10 18.11 -8.75
CA ALA A 185 10.56 18.05 -7.38
C ALA A 185 11.69 19.07 -7.10
N ARG A 186 12.49 19.44 -8.11
CA ARG A 186 13.55 20.47 -8.02
C ARG A 186 13.03 21.85 -7.63
N LYS A 187 11.74 22.09 -7.80
CA LYS A 187 11.08 23.33 -7.36
C LYS A 187 10.52 23.23 -5.93
N GLY A 188 10.91 22.21 -5.15
CA GLY A 188 10.43 21.98 -3.80
C GLY A 188 8.96 21.54 -3.70
N LYS A 189 8.33 21.13 -4.82
CA LYS A 189 6.92 20.75 -4.90
C LYS A 189 6.73 19.51 -5.75
N GLY A 190 7.54 18.48 -5.52
CA GLY A 190 7.45 17.22 -6.25
C GLY A 190 6.12 16.53 -6.00
N LEU A 191 5.47 16.08 -7.07
CA LEU A 191 4.28 15.26 -7.02
C LEU A 191 4.29 14.28 -8.18
N ASP A 192 4.31 13.00 -7.86
CA ASP A 192 4.17 11.92 -8.83
C ASP A 192 2.85 11.17 -8.57
N VAL A 193 2.14 10.79 -9.63
CA VAL A 193 1.02 9.83 -9.58
C VAL A 193 1.56 8.48 -9.99
N LYS A 194 1.24 7.45 -9.22
CA LYS A 194 1.74 6.10 -9.45
C LYS A 194 0.60 5.09 -9.46
N LEU A 195 0.67 4.17 -10.41
CA LEU A 195 -0.17 2.98 -10.52
C LEU A 195 0.72 1.77 -10.35
N ARG A 196 0.38 0.87 -9.45
CA ARG A 196 1.17 -0.33 -9.17
C ARG A 196 0.28 -1.55 -9.10
N TYR A 197 0.73 -2.63 -9.72
CA TYR A 197 0.17 -3.96 -9.52
C TYR A 197 1.22 -4.87 -8.90
N ASN A 198 0.86 -5.55 -7.80
CA ASN A 198 1.73 -6.49 -7.12
C ASN A 198 1.27 -7.92 -7.42
N PHE A 199 2.15 -8.69 -8.05
CA PHE A 199 1.96 -10.12 -8.32
C PHE A 199 2.52 -10.91 -7.14
N GLY A 200 1.65 -11.58 -6.36
CA GLY A 200 2.09 -12.50 -5.31
C GLY A 200 2.74 -13.75 -5.90
N LEU A 201 3.81 -14.23 -5.29
CA LEU A 201 4.57 -15.38 -5.78
C LEU A 201 4.29 -16.67 -5.00
N ASN A 202 4.09 -16.60 -3.70
CA ASN A 202 3.85 -17.74 -2.84
C ASN A 202 2.45 -17.70 -2.20
N ASN A 203 1.98 -18.86 -1.75
CA ASN A 203 0.68 -18.96 -1.08
C ASN A 203 0.68 -18.14 0.22
N MET A 204 -0.42 -17.39 0.44
CA MET A 204 -0.64 -16.63 1.66
C MET A 204 -1.12 -17.53 2.81
N LEU A 205 -1.81 -18.63 2.50
CA LEU A 205 -2.34 -19.59 3.47
C LEU A 205 -1.31 -20.68 3.76
N LYS A 206 -1.22 -21.13 5.01
CA LYS A 206 -0.37 -22.25 5.40
C LYS A 206 -0.99 -23.60 5.00
N ASP A 207 -2.30 -23.70 5.16
CA ASP A 207 -3.04 -24.91 4.88
C ASP A 207 -3.77 -24.76 3.54
N TYR A 208 -3.45 -25.63 2.58
CA TYR A 208 -4.08 -25.68 1.26
C TYR A 208 -5.54 -26.13 1.31
N ALA A 209 -6.02 -26.71 2.42
CA ALA A 209 -7.43 -27.04 2.59
C ALA A 209 -8.34 -25.81 2.55
N TYR A 210 -7.81 -24.63 2.92
CA TYR A 210 -8.55 -23.36 2.82
C TYR A 210 -8.33 -22.63 1.49
N GLY A 211 -7.59 -23.21 0.55
CA GLY A 211 -7.31 -22.67 -0.77
C GLY A 211 -5.82 -22.35 -1.01
N ASN A 212 -5.54 -21.98 -2.23
CA ASN A 212 -4.20 -21.57 -2.67
C ASN A 212 -4.29 -20.17 -3.28
N SER A 213 -3.99 -19.16 -2.48
CA SER A 213 -3.99 -17.77 -2.94
C SER A 213 -2.63 -17.13 -2.79
N LYS A 214 -2.08 -16.67 -3.90
CA LYS A 214 -0.82 -15.91 -3.90
C LYS A 214 -1.05 -14.43 -3.53
N GLY A 215 -2.29 -13.98 -3.51
CA GLY A 215 -2.64 -12.58 -3.28
C GLY A 215 -2.20 -11.66 -4.41
N SER A 216 -2.98 -10.64 -4.67
CA SER A 216 -2.59 -9.57 -5.58
C SER A 216 -3.13 -8.24 -5.07
N THR A 217 -2.45 -7.16 -5.43
CA THR A 217 -2.94 -5.82 -5.07
C THR A 217 -2.77 -4.86 -6.24
N PHE A 218 -3.77 -4.01 -6.42
CA PHE A 218 -3.69 -2.86 -7.30
C PHE A 218 -3.69 -1.60 -6.45
N GLN A 219 -2.73 -0.72 -6.69
CA GLN A 219 -2.50 0.49 -5.90
C GLN A 219 -2.52 1.71 -6.80
N ILE A 220 -3.23 2.75 -6.33
CA ILE A 220 -3.24 4.09 -6.93
C ILE A 220 -2.81 5.04 -5.84
N PHE A 221 -1.70 5.74 -6.02
CA PHE A 221 -1.17 6.60 -4.97
C PHE A 221 -0.44 7.83 -5.50
N LEU A 222 -0.35 8.82 -4.65
CA LEU A 222 0.46 10.00 -4.82
C LEU A 222 1.78 9.81 -4.08
N SER A 223 2.85 10.22 -4.70
CA SER A 223 4.19 10.23 -4.14
C SER A 223 4.69 11.68 -4.08
N PHE A 224 5.15 12.07 -2.91
CA PHE A 224 5.66 13.41 -2.62
C PHE A 224 7.17 13.33 -2.39
N PRO A 225 8.01 13.46 -3.43
CA PRO A 225 9.46 13.49 -3.29
C PRO A 225 9.91 14.80 -2.65
N PHE A 226 10.84 14.69 -1.70
CA PHE A 226 11.43 15.82 -0.98
C PHE A 226 12.81 16.13 -1.57
N ILE A 227 12.91 17.19 -2.39
CA ILE A 227 14.18 17.71 -2.91
C ILE A 227 14.31 19.14 -2.43
N ALA A 228 15.46 19.45 -1.80
CA ALA A 228 15.77 20.82 -1.43
C ALA A 228 15.93 21.68 -2.69
N PRO A 229 15.40 22.90 -2.73
CA PRO A 229 15.67 23.82 -3.82
C PRO A 229 17.19 24.07 -3.90
N PRO A 230 17.78 24.26 -5.10
CA PRO A 230 19.16 24.65 -5.23
C PRO A 230 19.38 25.97 -4.46
N GLU A 231 20.44 26.04 -3.68
CA GLU A 231 20.87 27.30 -3.04
C GLU A 231 21.07 28.35 -4.15
N LYS A 232 20.51 29.54 -3.90
CA LYS A 232 20.64 30.70 -4.82
C LYS A 232 22.01 31.33 -4.70
#